data_4223cfe2abdb85b2e441f904239c2739
#
_entry.id   4223cfe2abdb85b2e441f904239c2739
#
_cell.length_a   1.000
_cell.length_b   1.000
_cell.length_c   1.000
_cell.angle_alpha   90.00
_cell.angle_beta   90.00
_cell.angle_gamma   90.00
#
_symmetry.space_group_name_H-M   'P 1'
#
loop_
_entity.id
_entity.type
_entity.pdbx_description
1 polymer ?
#
loop_
_entity_poly.entity_id
_entity_poly.type
_entity_poly.pdbx_seq_one_letter_code
_entity_poly.pdbx_strand_id
1 'polypeptide(L)'
;GAVKTEELELGNMLDNEKLGKVTFNLDVECSHYDNQYPSIVMKGLIASIDYSDYNYENITLDGKYKQGGFNGKVALDDENGSILLNGNINTVSRIPTFNFHASIRNVRPHELHLTPKYEDTELSVQLTADFTGGSIDEMNGEINIDSLQFTAPDKEYFLDNLKIAASQRDSSHKQLTVTSNFLNASIEGDYSYRTLPASVMNIMRKYIPALILP
;
A
#
# COMPACT_ATOMS: atom_id res chain seq x y z
N GLY A 1 28.71 -0.28 5.38
CA GLY A 1 29.33 -1.64 5.41
C GLY A 1 28.31 -2.72 5.23
N ALA A 2 28.75 -3.93 4.90
CA ALA A 2 27.86 -5.08 4.72
C ALA A 2 27.38 -5.63 6.07
N VAL A 3 26.10 -5.88 6.17
CA VAL A 3 25.46 -6.55 7.31
C VAL A 3 24.75 -7.79 6.79
N LYS A 4 25.10 -8.95 7.33
CA LYS A 4 24.51 -10.22 6.95
C LYS A 4 23.95 -10.92 8.19
N THR A 5 22.76 -11.49 8.08
CA THR A 5 22.19 -12.36 9.11
C THR A 5 21.64 -13.63 8.49
N GLU A 6 21.55 -14.67 9.29
CA GLU A 6 20.87 -15.93 8.96
C GLU A 6 19.94 -16.23 10.12
N GLU A 7 18.64 -16.34 9.84
CA GLU A 7 17.56 -16.66 10.80
C GLU A 7 17.57 -15.79 12.08
N LEU A 8 17.80 -14.49 11.95
CA LEU A 8 17.73 -13.56 13.08
C LEU A 8 16.28 -13.47 13.59
N GLU A 9 16.06 -13.70 14.89
CA GLU A 9 14.77 -13.60 15.56
C GLU A 9 14.33 -12.13 15.72
N LEU A 10 13.83 -11.55 14.64
CA LEU A 10 13.50 -10.12 14.56
C LEU A 10 12.29 -9.77 15.46
N GLY A 11 11.32 -10.68 15.56
CA GLY A 11 10.14 -10.50 16.41
C GLY A 11 10.48 -10.30 17.88
N ASN A 12 11.42 -11.11 18.39
CA ASN A 12 11.91 -11.00 19.77
C ASN A 12 12.66 -9.68 20.01
N MET A 13 13.38 -9.18 19.01
CA MET A 13 14.14 -7.92 19.15
C MET A 13 13.23 -6.68 19.14
N LEU A 14 12.12 -6.73 18.42
CA LEU A 14 11.22 -5.61 18.22
C LEU A 14 9.92 -5.72 19.05
N ASP A 15 9.81 -6.75 19.89
CA ASP A 15 8.60 -7.05 20.69
C ASP A 15 7.33 -7.07 19.81
N ASN A 16 7.42 -7.78 18.68
CA ASN A 16 6.36 -7.88 17.69
C ASN A 16 6.07 -9.35 17.36
N GLU A 17 4.95 -9.87 17.87
CA GLU A 17 4.53 -11.26 17.71
C GLU A 17 4.25 -11.67 16.25
N LYS A 18 4.01 -10.71 15.36
CA LYS A 18 3.77 -10.98 13.93
C LYS A 18 5.05 -11.17 13.14
N LEU A 19 6.18 -10.69 13.65
CA LEU A 19 7.49 -10.86 13.03
C LEU A 19 8.15 -12.12 13.58
N GLY A 20 8.69 -12.94 12.69
CA GLY A 20 9.50 -14.09 13.04
C GLY A 20 10.97 -13.87 12.68
N LYS A 21 11.53 -14.86 11.99
CA LYS A 21 12.92 -14.86 11.56
C LYS A 21 13.14 -14.03 10.31
N VAL A 22 14.35 -13.50 10.17
CA VAL A 22 14.78 -12.80 8.97
C VAL A 22 16.17 -13.22 8.55
N THR A 23 16.35 -13.43 7.26
CA THR A 23 17.65 -13.68 6.61
C THR A 23 17.91 -12.60 5.58
N PHE A 24 19.00 -11.84 5.73
CA PHE A 24 19.32 -10.78 4.78
C PHE A 24 20.82 -10.59 4.56
N ASN A 25 21.14 -9.95 3.45
CA ASN A 25 22.45 -9.43 3.11
C ASN A 25 22.27 -8.01 2.56
N LEU A 26 22.60 -7.01 3.38
CA LEU A 26 22.41 -5.60 3.08
C LEU A 26 23.70 -4.83 3.21
N ASP A 27 23.97 -3.97 2.26
CA ASP A 27 24.94 -2.87 2.42
C ASP A 27 24.24 -1.71 3.12
N VAL A 28 24.79 -1.29 4.25
CA VAL A 28 24.25 -0.24 5.10
C VAL A 28 25.28 0.86 5.28
N GLU A 29 24.88 2.09 4.94
CA GLU A 29 25.65 3.31 5.18
C GLU A 29 24.89 4.22 6.13
N CYS A 30 25.45 4.48 7.30
CA CYS A 30 24.91 5.42 8.25
C CYS A 30 25.72 6.71 8.19
N SER A 31 25.05 7.84 8.00
CA SER A 31 25.64 9.16 8.08
C SER A 31 24.97 9.97 9.20
N HIS A 32 25.80 10.54 10.05
CA HIS A 32 25.38 11.46 11.10
C HIS A 32 26.27 12.69 11.03
N TYR A 33 25.65 13.84 10.84
CA TYR A 33 26.34 15.13 10.91
C TYR A 33 25.84 15.89 12.15
N ASP A 34 26.71 16.64 12.81
CA ASP A 34 26.33 17.44 13.96
C ASP A 34 25.09 18.29 13.65
N ASN A 35 24.11 18.24 14.55
CA ASN A 35 22.79 18.87 14.44
C ASN A 35 21.87 18.35 13.29
N GLN A 36 22.15 17.21 12.72
CA GLN A 36 21.27 16.58 11.74
C GLN A 36 20.79 15.20 12.21
N TYR A 37 19.58 14.83 11.80
CA TYR A 37 19.08 13.48 12.06
C TYR A 37 19.91 12.45 11.27
N PRO A 38 20.22 11.28 11.87
CA PRO A 38 20.92 10.23 11.18
C PRO A 38 20.15 9.80 9.93
N SER A 39 20.89 9.49 8.90
CA SER A 39 20.36 8.96 7.65
C SER A 39 20.99 7.60 7.38
N ILE A 40 20.17 6.65 7.01
CA ILE A 40 20.56 5.27 6.73
C ILE A 40 20.25 4.99 5.26
N VAL A 41 21.28 4.67 4.49
CA VAL A 41 21.12 4.13 3.14
C VAL A 41 21.26 2.61 3.24
N MET A 42 20.31 1.91 2.64
CA MET A 42 20.25 0.44 2.66
C MET A 42 20.09 -0.07 1.24
N LYS A 43 20.88 -1.07 0.87
CA LYS A 43 20.78 -1.73 -0.43
C LYS A 43 21.12 -3.20 -0.30
N GLY A 44 20.28 -4.07 -0.85
CA GLY A 44 20.57 -5.49 -0.89
C GLY A 44 19.33 -6.37 -0.94
N LEU A 45 19.50 -7.59 -0.44
CA LEU A 45 18.51 -8.66 -0.49
C LEU A 45 18.11 -9.08 0.93
N ILE A 46 16.84 -9.13 1.20
CA ILE A 46 16.24 -9.89 2.28
C ILE A 46 15.80 -11.21 1.64
N ALA A 47 16.56 -12.28 1.91
CA ALA A 47 16.30 -13.58 1.31
C ALA A 47 14.98 -14.17 1.79
N SER A 48 14.68 -13.99 3.10
CA SER A 48 13.40 -14.37 3.68
C SER A 48 13.07 -13.55 4.92
N ILE A 49 11.77 -13.36 5.17
CA ILE A 49 11.23 -12.78 6.40
C ILE A 49 9.91 -13.43 6.75
N ASP A 50 9.79 -13.93 7.97
CA ASP A 50 8.53 -14.43 8.49
C ASP A 50 7.67 -13.26 9.00
N TYR A 51 6.45 -13.14 8.48
CA TYR A 51 5.49 -12.16 8.95
C TYR A 51 4.05 -12.72 8.87
N SER A 52 3.34 -12.68 9.99
CA SER A 52 1.93 -13.15 10.10
C SER A 52 1.76 -14.59 9.57
N ASP A 53 2.62 -15.52 10.00
CA ASP A 53 2.63 -16.94 9.63
C ASP A 53 2.88 -17.24 8.14
N TYR A 54 3.46 -16.26 7.41
CA TYR A 54 3.92 -16.44 6.04
C TYR A 54 5.41 -16.11 5.93
N ASN A 55 6.16 -16.91 5.16
CA ASN A 55 7.55 -16.66 4.85
C ASN A 55 7.65 -15.95 3.50
N TYR A 56 7.84 -14.63 3.52
CA TYR A 56 8.09 -13.85 2.31
C TYR A 56 9.53 -14.02 1.86
N GLU A 57 9.73 -14.26 0.57
CA GLU A 57 11.05 -14.48 -0.01
C GLU A 57 11.42 -13.43 -1.05
N ASN A 58 12.73 -13.31 -1.34
CA ASN A 58 13.28 -12.50 -2.43
C ASN A 58 12.87 -11.02 -2.40
N ILE A 59 13.01 -10.37 -1.24
CA ILE A 59 12.74 -8.94 -1.12
C ILE A 59 14.01 -8.15 -1.39
N THR A 60 14.01 -7.32 -2.43
CA THR A 60 15.08 -6.38 -2.70
C THR A 60 14.76 -5.01 -2.13
N LEU A 61 15.77 -4.36 -1.54
CA LEU A 61 15.68 -3.04 -0.94
C LEU A 61 16.78 -2.16 -1.51
N ASP A 62 16.43 -0.97 -1.99
CA ASP A 62 17.38 0.07 -2.40
C ASP A 62 16.79 1.43 -2.03
N GLY A 63 17.23 2.00 -0.90
CA GLY A 63 16.62 3.22 -0.43
C GLY A 63 17.33 3.87 0.74
N LYS A 64 16.81 5.03 1.09
CA LYS A 64 17.30 5.89 2.16
C LYS A 64 16.21 6.13 3.18
N TYR A 65 16.52 5.87 4.44
CA TYR A 65 15.69 6.24 5.57
C TYR A 65 16.25 7.47 6.29
N LYS A 66 15.42 8.47 6.52
CA LYS A 66 15.76 9.66 7.30
C LYS A 66 14.52 10.25 7.97
N GLN A 67 14.58 10.55 9.27
CA GLN A 67 13.49 11.21 10.03
C GLN A 67 12.11 10.55 9.86
N GLY A 68 12.05 9.21 9.89
CA GLY A 68 10.79 8.48 9.70
C GLY A 68 10.29 8.43 8.26
N GLY A 69 11.04 9.01 7.31
CA GLY A 69 10.77 8.92 5.89
C GLY A 69 11.65 7.88 5.22
N PHE A 70 11.08 7.08 4.35
CA PHE A 70 11.76 6.18 3.43
C PHE A 70 11.62 6.71 2.01
N ASN A 71 12.72 6.80 1.29
CA ASN A 71 12.76 7.13 -0.12
C ASN A 71 13.56 6.05 -0.85
N GLY A 72 12.94 5.37 -1.79
CA GLY A 72 13.61 4.30 -2.51
C GLY A 72 12.65 3.29 -3.12
N LYS A 73 13.22 2.12 -3.39
CA LYS A 73 12.56 1.00 -4.06
C LYS A 73 12.56 -0.22 -3.13
N VAL A 74 11.40 -0.84 -3.02
CA VAL A 74 11.21 -2.15 -2.39
C VAL A 74 10.53 -3.06 -3.40
N ALA A 75 11.09 -4.24 -3.63
CA ALA A 75 10.46 -5.22 -4.51
C ALA A 75 10.43 -6.59 -3.83
N LEU A 76 9.27 -7.21 -3.84
CA LEU A 76 9.02 -8.60 -3.48
C LEU A 76 8.85 -9.40 -4.77
N ASP A 77 9.54 -10.53 -4.89
CA ASP A 77 9.38 -11.50 -5.99
C ASP A 77 9.17 -12.89 -5.38
N ASP A 78 7.93 -13.14 -5.00
CA ASP A 78 7.47 -14.33 -4.28
C ASP A 78 6.71 -15.26 -5.24
N GLU A 79 6.61 -16.55 -4.90
CA GLU A 79 5.85 -17.51 -5.70
C GLU A 79 4.36 -17.18 -5.82
N ASN A 80 3.81 -16.44 -4.83
CA ASN A 80 2.42 -16.00 -4.78
C ASN A 80 2.22 -14.57 -5.29
N GLY A 81 3.19 -14.04 -6.04
CA GLY A 81 3.09 -12.78 -6.75
C GLY A 81 4.24 -11.82 -6.54
N SER A 82 4.29 -10.77 -7.34
CA SER A 82 5.33 -9.76 -7.23
C SER A 82 4.76 -8.38 -6.91
N ILE A 83 5.46 -7.64 -6.06
CA ILE A 83 5.12 -6.28 -5.64
C ILE A 83 6.36 -5.41 -5.79
N LEU A 84 6.20 -4.30 -6.50
CA LEU A 84 7.20 -3.26 -6.61
C LEU A 84 6.63 -1.96 -6.09
N LEU A 85 7.29 -1.37 -5.10
CA LEU A 85 7.04 -0.01 -4.62
C LEU A 85 8.26 0.86 -4.90
N ASN A 86 8.05 2.04 -5.46
CA ASN A 86 9.11 3.02 -5.71
C ASN A 86 8.60 4.42 -5.40
N GLY A 87 9.24 5.12 -4.48
CA GLY A 87 8.83 6.47 -4.12
C GLY A 87 9.26 6.89 -2.72
N ASN A 88 8.48 7.81 -2.16
CA ASN A 88 8.70 8.41 -0.85
C ASN A 88 7.51 8.17 0.07
N ILE A 89 7.78 7.69 1.27
CA ILE A 89 6.78 7.51 2.33
C ILE A 89 7.36 8.11 3.62
N ASN A 90 6.63 9.01 4.26
CA ASN A 90 6.99 9.56 5.57
C ASN A 90 5.78 9.48 6.51
N THR A 91 5.88 8.63 7.54
CA THR A 91 4.79 8.37 8.49
C THR A 91 4.98 9.06 9.85
N VAL A 92 6.13 9.68 10.09
CA VAL A 92 6.48 10.32 11.37
C VAL A 92 6.33 11.84 11.32
N SER A 93 6.17 12.43 10.14
CA SER A 93 5.83 13.85 10.02
C SER A 93 4.46 14.13 10.66
N ARG A 94 4.22 15.37 11.06
CA ARG A 94 2.93 15.81 11.65
C ARG A 94 1.75 15.43 10.77
N ILE A 95 1.94 15.48 9.47
CA ILE A 95 0.99 14.97 8.47
C ILE A 95 1.77 13.96 7.63
N PRO A 96 1.45 12.67 7.69
CA PRO A 96 2.07 11.65 6.85
C PRO A 96 1.94 11.98 5.37
N THR A 97 2.97 11.66 4.60
CA THR A 97 3.04 11.90 3.16
C THR A 97 3.37 10.62 2.42
N PHE A 98 2.71 10.41 1.28
CA PHE A 98 2.84 9.24 0.44
C PHE A 98 2.93 9.69 -1.01
N ASN A 99 4.08 9.44 -1.64
CA ASN A 99 4.29 9.70 -3.05
C ASN A 99 5.03 8.50 -3.63
N PHE A 100 4.31 7.58 -4.26
CA PHE A 100 4.90 6.37 -4.78
C PHE A 100 4.17 5.83 -6.01
N HIS A 101 4.91 5.06 -6.78
CA HIS A 101 4.39 4.17 -7.82
C HIS A 101 4.41 2.73 -7.31
N ALA A 102 3.32 2.01 -7.52
CA ALA A 102 3.21 0.59 -7.20
C ALA A 102 2.88 -0.23 -8.44
N SER A 103 3.61 -1.34 -8.60
CA SER A 103 3.32 -2.38 -9.59
C SER A 103 3.12 -3.70 -8.85
N ILE A 104 1.91 -4.18 -8.87
CA ILE A 104 1.48 -5.44 -8.27
C ILE A 104 1.15 -6.37 -9.42
N ARG A 105 1.70 -7.59 -9.43
CA ARG A 105 1.46 -8.56 -10.50
C ARG A 105 1.18 -9.93 -9.91
N ASN A 106 0.08 -10.51 -10.34
CA ASN A 106 -0.34 -11.87 -10.04
C ASN A 106 -0.32 -12.20 -8.54
N VAL A 107 -0.57 -11.19 -7.71
CA VAL A 107 -0.59 -11.36 -6.26
C VAL A 107 -1.83 -12.15 -5.85
N ARG A 108 -1.62 -13.21 -5.07
CA ARG A 108 -2.66 -14.02 -4.43
C ARG A 108 -2.79 -13.59 -2.97
N PRO A 109 -3.75 -12.71 -2.65
CA PRO A 109 -3.80 -12.07 -1.33
C PRO A 109 -4.04 -13.03 -0.18
N HIS A 110 -4.79 -14.09 -0.42
CA HIS A 110 -5.04 -15.14 0.58
C HIS A 110 -3.77 -15.94 0.85
N GLU A 111 -3.08 -16.40 -0.21
CA GLU A 111 -1.85 -17.18 -0.10
C GLU A 111 -0.71 -16.42 0.56
N LEU A 112 -0.62 -15.11 0.32
CA LEU A 112 0.33 -14.22 1.00
C LEU A 112 -0.08 -13.81 2.43
N HIS A 113 -1.15 -14.39 2.99
CA HIS A 113 -1.70 -14.06 4.30
C HIS A 113 -2.02 -12.55 4.49
N LEU A 114 -2.25 -11.82 3.40
CA LEU A 114 -2.64 -10.41 3.44
C LEU A 114 -4.11 -10.23 3.86
N THR A 115 -4.93 -11.24 3.61
CA THR A 115 -6.35 -11.27 4.00
C THR A 115 -6.85 -12.71 4.12
N PRO A 116 -7.73 -13.02 5.08
CA PRO A 116 -8.40 -14.33 5.16
C PRO A 116 -9.51 -14.51 4.13
N LYS A 117 -9.78 -13.48 3.31
CA LYS A 117 -10.79 -13.49 2.25
C LYS A 117 -10.11 -13.69 0.90
N TYR A 118 -10.95 -13.89 -0.14
CA TYR A 118 -10.52 -13.94 -1.52
C TYR A 118 -9.61 -15.13 -1.82
N GLU A 119 -10.01 -16.32 -1.33
CA GLU A 119 -9.40 -17.59 -1.74
C GLU A 119 -9.47 -17.74 -3.26
N ASP A 120 -8.47 -18.38 -3.85
CA ASP A 120 -8.36 -18.62 -5.30
C ASP A 120 -8.49 -17.33 -6.15
N THR A 121 -8.08 -16.19 -5.63
CA THR A 121 -8.10 -14.93 -6.37
C THR A 121 -6.71 -14.41 -6.66
N GLU A 122 -6.60 -13.66 -7.75
CA GLU A 122 -5.36 -13.03 -8.18
C GLU A 122 -5.60 -11.54 -8.49
N LEU A 123 -4.66 -10.70 -8.09
CA LEU A 123 -4.71 -9.25 -8.25
C LEU A 123 -3.47 -8.74 -8.97
N SER A 124 -3.69 -7.97 -10.05
CA SER A 124 -2.65 -7.18 -10.70
C SER A 124 -3.08 -5.72 -10.76
N VAL A 125 -2.19 -4.80 -10.34
CA VAL A 125 -2.48 -3.35 -10.29
C VAL A 125 -1.24 -2.56 -10.67
N GLN A 126 -1.44 -1.53 -11.48
CA GLN A 126 -0.48 -0.45 -11.70
C GLN A 126 -1.08 0.83 -11.17
N LEU A 127 -0.41 1.49 -10.23
CA LEU A 127 -0.94 2.73 -9.65
C LEU A 127 0.17 3.72 -9.30
N THR A 128 -0.22 4.98 -9.29
CA THR A 128 0.56 6.10 -8.73
C THR A 128 -0.26 6.75 -7.64
N ALA A 129 0.35 7.01 -6.49
CA ALA A 129 -0.26 7.66 -5.35
C ALA A 129 0.51 8.91 -4.96
N ASP A 130 -0.17 10.01 -4.78
CA ASP A 130 0.37 11.26 -4.25
C ASP A 130 -0.65 11.87 -3.30
N PHE A 131 -0.51 11.58 -2.01
CA PHE A 131 -1.43 12.07 -1.01
C PHE A 131 -0.77 12.30 0.36
N THR A 132 -1.46 13.06 1.20
CA THR A 132 -1.15 13.30 2.59
C THR A 132 -2.30 12.87 3.48
N GLY A 133 -2.03 12.52 4.74
CA GLY A 133 -3.05 12.18 5.72
C GLY A 133 -2.63 11.04 6.65
N GLY A 134 -3.02 11.13 7.92
CA GLY A 134 -2.72 10.11 8.94
C GLY A 134 -3.73 8.95 8.95
N SER A 135 -4.84 9.10 8.26
CA SER A 135 -5.90 8.10 8.12
C SER A 135 -6.59 8.25 6.77
N ILE A 136 -7.36 7.22 6.38
CA ILE A 136 -8.16 7.29 5.15
C ILE A 136 -9.13 8.47 5.16
N ASP A 137 -9.66 8.85 6.32
CA ASP A 137 -10.59 9.96 6.46
C ASP A 137 -9.94 11.35 6.41
N GLU A 138 -8.62 11.40 6.47
CA GLU A 138 -7.82 12.62 6.36
C GLU A 138 -7.04 12.71 5.05
N MET A 139 -7.28 11.78 4.15
CA MET A 139 -6.58 11.73 2.87
C MET A 139 -6.84 13.00 2.06
N ASN A 140 -5.75 13.62 1.60
CA ASN A 140 -5.77 14.79 0.72
C ASN A 140 -4.72 14.57 -0.38
N GLY A 141 -5.17 14.49 -1.61
CA GLY A 141 -4.33 14.18 -2.77
C GLY A 141 -5.01 13.24 -3.75
N GLU A 142 -4.24 12.47 -4.50
CA GLU A 142 -4.78 11.64 -5.57
C GLU A 142 -4.14 10.26 -5.66
N ILE A 143 -4.91 9.31 -6.15
CA ILE A 143 -4.49 7.97 -6.55
C ILE A 143 -4.95 7.76 -7.99
N ASN A 144 -4.01 7.44 -8.87
CA ASN A 144 -4.28 7.08 -10.25
C ASN A 144 -3.99 5.59 -10.44
N ILE A 145 -4.98 4.83 -10.83
CA ILE A 145 -4.89 3.41 -11.17
C ILE A 145 -4.89 3.33 -12.69
N ASP A 146 -3.73 3.04 -13.28
CA ASP A 146 -3.57 2.94 -14.73
C ASP A 146 -4.21 1.65 -15.26
N SER A 147 -4.08 0.56 -14.50
CA SER A 147 -4.72 -0.71 -14.77
C SER A 147 -4.96 -1.50 -13.50
N LEU A 148 -6.08 -2.21 -13.45
CA LEU A 148 -6.40 -3.19 -12.41
C LEU A 148 -7.03 -4.40 -13.09
N GLN A 149 -6.51 -5.58 -12.76
CA GLN A 149 -7.09 -6.86 -13.09
C GLN A 149 -7.30 -7.66 -11.81
N PHE A 150 -8.51 -8.12 -11.60
CA PHE A 150 -8.85 -8.99 -10.48
C PHE A 150 -9.51 -10.25 -11.04
N THR A 151 -8.89 -11.40 -10.81
CA THR A 151 -9.34 -12.71 -11.27
C THR A 151 -9.86 -13.49 -10.07
N ALA A 152 -11.07 -14.00 -10.18
CA ALA A 152 -11.71 -14.92 -9.24
C ALA A 152 -12.09 -16.20 -10.00
N PRO A 153 -12.42 -17.33 -9.33
CA PRO A 153 -12.65 -18.62 -9.99
C PRO A 153 -13.64 -18.58 -11.16
N ASP A 154 -14.67 -17.75 -11.06
CA ASP A 154 -15.76 -17.68 -12.05
C ASP A 154 -15.82 -16.34 -12.81
N LYS A 155 -14.97 -15.37 -12.47
CA LYS A 155 -15.09 -14.00 -12.98
C LYS A 155 -13.74 -13.31 -13.07
N GLU A 156 -13.62 -12.46 -14.08
CA GLU A 156 -12.50 -11.59 -14.28
C GLU A 156 -12.98 -10.14 -14.39
N TYR A 157 -12.33 -9.24 -13.68
CA TYR A 157 -12.67 -7.82 -13.66
C TYR A 157 -11.47 -7.01 -14.12
N PHE A 158 -11.73 -6.11 -15.06
CA PHE A 158 -10.75 -5.17 -15.57
C PHE A 158 -11.20 -3.75 -15.33
N LEU A 159 -10.28 -2.93 -14.93
CA LEU A 159 -10.48 -1.50 -14.77
C LEU A 159 -9.24 -0.76 -15.29
N ASP A 160 -9.47 0.18 -16.20
CA ASP A 160 -8.43 1.05 -16.72
C ASP A 160 -8.75 2.50 -16.37
N ASN A 161 -7.69 3.27 -16.11
CA ASN A 161 -7.76 4.73 -15.94
C ASN A 161 -8.76 5.18 -14.86
N LEU A 162 -8.61 4.66 -13.64
CA LEU A 162 -9.36 5.16 -12.50
C LEU A 162 -8.54 6.21 -11.76
N LYS A 163 -9.05 7.43 -11.69
CA LYS A 163 -8.51 8.49 -10.85
C LYS A 163 -9.43 8.74 -9.66
N ILE A 164 -8.87 8.71 -8.47
CA ILE A 164 -9.50 9.07 -7.21
C ILE A 164 -8.78 10.30 -6.66
N ALA A 165 -9.48 11.41 -6.54
CA ALA A 165 -8.94 12.63 -5.95
C ALA A 165 -9.76 13.03 -4.73
N ALA A 166 -9.07 13.20 -3.60
CA ALA A 166 -9.65 13.63 -2.35
C ALA A 166 -9.08 14.97 -1.95
N SER A 167 -9.91 15.90 -1.56
CA SER A 167 -9.50 17.18 -1.01
C SER A 167 -10.32 17.54 0.23
N GLN A 168 -9.68 18.23 1.16
CA GLN A 168 -10.32 18.69 2.37
C GLN A 168 -9.96 20.15 2.61
N ARG A 169 -10.98 21.03 2.63
CA ARG A 169 -10.83 22.46 2.94
C ARG A 169 -10.74 22.69 4.45
N ASP A 170 -11.61 21.98 5.18
CA ASP A 170 -11.68 22.01 6.64
C ASP A 170 -12.26 20.68 7.14
N SER A 171 -12.45 20.54 8.47
CA SER A 171 -12.94 19.30 9.08
C SER A 171 -14.31 18.84 8.61
N SER A 172 -15.11 19.74 8.00
CA SER A 172 -16.50 19.49 7.60
C SER A 172 -16.76 19.62 6.10
N HIS A 173 -15.73 19.98 5.31
CA HIS A 173 -15.89 20.13 3.86
C HIS A 173 -14.87 19.29 3.11
N LYS A 174 -15.27 18.08 2.79
CA LYS A 174 -14.52 17.13 1.98
C LYS A 174 -15.09 17.08 0.58
N GLN A 175 -14.21 16.87 -0.38
CA GLN A 175 -14.57 16.57 -1.76
C GLN A 175 -13.84 15.30 -2.20
N LEU A 176 -14.59 14.36 -2.73
CA LEU A 176 -14.08 13.15 -3.39
C LEU A 176 -14.54 13.16 -4.83
N THR A 177 -13.58 13.05 -5.75
CA THR A 177 -13.85 12.90 -7.18
C THR A 177 -13.33 11.56 -7.63
N VAL A 178 -14.16 10.82 -8.35
CA VAL A 178 -13.83 9.55 -8.99
C VAL A 178 -14.06 9.69 -10.48
N THR A 179 -13.01 9.49 -11.26
CA THR A 179 -13.06 9.62 -12.72
C THR A 179 -12.51 8.35 -13.35
N SER A 180 -13.26 7.79 -14.28
CA SER A 180 -12.84 6.63 -15.10
C SER A 180 -13.45 6.70 -16.49
N ASN A 181 -13.18 5.71 -17.32
CA ASN A 181 -13.73 5.61 -18.68
C ASN A 181 -15.28 5.49 -18.69
N PHE A 182 -15.88 5.01 -17.59
CA PHE A 182 -17.33 4.72 -17.51
C PHE A 182 -18.04 5.47 -16.39
N LEU A 183 -17.29 6.12 -15.47
CA LEU A 183 -17.86 6.82 -14.32
C LEU A 183 -17.14 8.13 -14.07
N ASN A 184 -17.91 9.21 -13.95
CA ASN A 184 -17.47 10.48 -13.38
C ASN A 184 -18.41 10.84 -12.24
N ALA A 185 -17.90 10.86 -11.02
CA ALA A 185 -18.67 11.16 -9.83
C ALA A 185 -17.91 12.14 -8.94
N SER A 186 -18.64 13.04 -8.29
CA SER A 186 -18.10 13.93 -7.28
C SER A 186 -19.06 13.96 -6.09
N ILE A 187 -18.51 13.87 -4.90
CA ILE A 187 -19.24 13.96 -3.64
C ILE A 187 -18.59 15.06 -2.82
N GLU A 188 -19.38 16.01 -2.35
CA GLU A 188 -18.95 17.11 -1.51
C GLU A 188 -19.79 17.16 -0.25
N GLY A 189 -19.17 17.39 0.91
CA GLY A 189 -19.85 17.52 2.19
C GLY A 189 -19.06 16.95 3.37
N ASP A 190 -19.78 16.68 4.45
CA ASP A 190 -19.25 16.05 5.65
C ASP A 190 -19.57 14.54 5.64
N TYR A 191 -18.55 13.74 5.42
CA TYR A 191 -18.66 12.29 5.38
C TYR A 191 -17.34 11.61 5.73
N SER A 192 -17.40 10.32 6.08
CA SER A 192 -16.24 9.46 6.26
C SER A 192 -15.98 8.63 5.00
N TYR A 193 -14.77 8.66 4.47
CA TYR A 193 -14.38 7.81 3.33
C TYR A 193 -14.52 6.33 3.65
N ARG A 194 -14.33 5.94 4.91
CA ARG A 194 -14.46 4.55 5.38
C ARG A 194 -15.88 4.02 5.23
N THR A 195 -16.88 4.83 5.51
CA THR A 195 -18.30 4.42 5.48
C THR A 195 -18.99 4.77 4.16
N LEU A 196 -18.38 5.61 3.34
CA LEU A 196 -18.95 6.11 2.08
C LEU A 196 -19.39 4.98 1.14
N PRO A 197 -18.59 3.91 0.87
CA PRO A 197 -19.00 2.83 -0.03
C PRO A 197 -20.29 2.14 0.43
N ALA A 198 -20.41 1.86 1.72
CA ALA A 198 -21.62 1.24 2.28
C ALA A 198 -22.83 2.18 2.20
N SER A 199 -22.62 3.47 2.44
CA SER A 199 -23.66 4.49 2.36
C SER A 199 -24.18 4.64 0.93
N VAL A 200 -23.28 4.71 -0.06
CA VAL A 200 -23.63 4.75 -1.48
C VAL A 200 -24.39 3.49 -1.87
N MET A 201 -23.92 2.32 -1.48
CA MET A 201 -24.59 1.06 -1.76
C MET A 201 -26.01 1.01 -1.18
N ASN A 202 -26.21 1.52 0.04
CA ASN A 202 -27.52 1.58 0.68
C ASN A 202 -28.47 2.55 -0.05
N ILE A 203 -27.95 3.69 -0.52
CA ILE A 203 -28.72 4.63 -1.35
C ILE A 203 -29.11 3.97 -2.67
N MET A 204 -28.17 3.32 -3.35
CA MET A 204 -28.45 2.62 -4.61
C MET A 204 -29.51 1.54 -4.44
N ARG A 205 -29.42 0.72 -3.39
CA ARG A 205 -30.44 -0.31 -3.09
C ARG A 205 -31.81 0.29 -2.87
N LYS A 206 -31.89 1.46 -2.27
CA LYS A 206 -33.15 2.15 -2.00
C LYS A 206 -33.78 2.77 -3.24
N TYR A 207 -32.98 3.38 -4.11
CA TYR A 207 -33.48 4.20 -5.24
C TYR A 207 -33.35 3.51 -6.60
N ILE A 208 -32.43 2.56 -6.75
CA ILE A 208 -32.18 1.85 -8.01
C ILE A 208 -31.98 0.35 -7.74
N PRO A 209 -32.98 -0.32 -7.14
CA PRO A 209 -32.85 -1.73 -6.74
C PRO A 209 -32.54 -2.66 -7.92
N ALA A 210 -32.96 -2.31 -9.13
CA ALA A 210 -32.73 -3.11 -10.34
C ALA A 210 -31.25 -3.26 -10.76
N LEU A 211 -30.34 -2.38 -10.28
CA LEU A 211 -28.92 -2.45 -10.58
C LEU A 211 -28.12 -3.31 -9.59
N ILE A 212 -28.72 -3.76 -8.48
CA ILE A 212 -28.01 -4.36 -7.35
C ILE A 212 -28.58 -5.73 -6.96
N LEU A 213 -29.50 -6.25 -7.74
CA LEU A 213 -29.97 -7.63 -7.52
C LEU A 213 -28.88 -8.62 -7.94
N PRO A 214 -28.65 -9.67 -7.13
CA PRO A 214 -27.62 -10.69 -7.39
C PRO A 214 -27.88 -11.45 -8.69
#